data_73e893974ef74e6e09cab8c3333b0840
#
_entry.id   73e893974ef74e6e09cab8c3333b0840
#
_cell.length_a   1.000
_cell.length_b   1.000
_cell.length_c   1.000
_cell.angle_alpha   90.00
_cell.angle_beta   90.00
_cell.angle_gamma   90.00
#
_symmetry.space_group_name_H-M   'P 1'
#
loop_
_entity.id
_entity.type
_entity.pdbx_description
1 polymer ?
#
loop_
_entity_poly.entity_id
_entity_poly.type
_entity_poly.pdbx_seq_one_letter_code
_entity_poly.pdbx_strand_id
1 'polypeptide(L)'
;MNLPIQNKKQETLTLIIMALLLAIVLLVSKFVLGINFSLMEHGSYVAFGYHEIRGDEIWAMSFDSFSGTISEQGTFPDGAKRRLLVYSGTENGELEMEVDCGEEKNTYPLDGRSLDLQIPGDEPRFTITLTGTEVLSGYFSAVWE
;
A
#
# COMPACT_ATOMS: atom_id res chain seq x y z
N MET A 1 -2.65 6.54 56.47
CA MET A 1 -2.60 7.29 55.24
C MET A 1 -2.50 6.30 54.10
N ASN A 2 -3.65 5.77 53.64
CA ASN A 2 -3.76 4.77 52.58
C ASN A 2 -4.49 5.34 51.39
N LEU A 3 -3.75 5.86 50.44
CA LEU A 3 -4.17 6.17 49.09
C LEU A 3 -3.03 5.82 48.13
N PRO A 4 -3.13 4.86 47.29
CA PRO A 4 -3.36 5.06 45.89
C PRO A 4 -3.81 3.83 45.07
N ILE A 5 -4.21 2.71 45.67
CA ILE A 5 -4.46 1.47 44.92
C ILE A 5 -5.76 1.53 44.11
N GLN A 6 -6.75 2.29 44.60
CA GLN A 6 -8.03 2.46 43.89
C GLN A 6 -7.91 3.29 42.63
N ASN A 7 -7.01 4.27 42.61
CA ASN A 7 -6.79 5.15 41.46
C ASN A 7 -6.15 4.41 40.27
N LYS A 8 -5.18 3.53 40.53
CA LYS A 8 -4.50 2.75 39.48
C LYS A 8 -5.42 1.80 38.72
N LYS A 9 -6.35 1.13 39.43
CA LYS A 9 -7.34 0.24 38.78
C LYS A 9 -8.31 1.03 37.88
N GLN A 10 -8.71 2.22 38.33
CA GLN A 10 -9.62 3.07 37.58
C GLN A 10 -8.93 3.66 36.35
N GLU A 11 -7.68 4.09 36.46
CA GLU A 11 -6.85 4.55 35.33
C GLU A 11 -6.64 3.43 34.29
N THR A 12 -6.31 2.21 34.74
CA THR A 12 -6.16 1.06 33.85
C THR A 12 -7.46 0.70 33.14
N LEU A 13 -8.59 0.72 33.86
CA LEU A 13 -9.89 0.46 33.26
C LEU A 13 -10.25 1.53 32.21
N THR A 14 -9.99 2.80 32.49
CA THR A 14 -10.21 3.89 31.56
C THR A 14 -9.37 3.76 30.28
N LEU A 15 -8.10 3.38 30.42
CA LEU A 15 -7.21 3.13 29.28
C LEU A 15 -7.70 1.96 28.41
N ILE A 16 -8.18 0.87 29.03
CA ILE A 16 -8.74 -0.28 28.32
C ILE A 16 -10.00 0.12 27.54
N ILE A 17 -10.90 0.88 28.16
CA ILE A 17 -12.13 1.36 27.52
C ILE A 17 -11.79 2.28 26.33
N MET A 18 -10.84 3.21 26.50
CA MET A 18 -10.41 4.10 25.42
C MET A 18 -9.78 3.32 24.25
N ALA A 19 -8.94 2.32 24.54
CA ALA A 19 -8.36 1.47 23.50
C ALA A 19 -9.43 0.66 22.75
N LEU A 20 -10.45 0.17 23.44
CA LEU A 20 -11.55 -0.58 22.86
C LEU A 20 -12.45 0.30 21.99
N LEU A 21 -12.74 1.52 22.43
CA LEU A 21 -13.48 2.52 21.64
C LEU A 21 -12.71 2.91 20.38
N LEU A 22 -11.39 3.12 20.48
CA LEU A 22 -10.55 3.41 19.32
C LEU A 22 -10.57 2.26 18.31
N ALA A 23 -10.44 1.01 18.78
CA ALA A 23 -10.52 -0.18 17.93
C ALA A 23 -11.87 -0.28 17.21
N ILE A 24 -12.99 0.01 17.89
CA ILE A 24 -14.33 0.02 17.30
C ILE A 24 -14.43 1.12 16.23
N VAL A 25 -13.94 2.33 16.51
CA VAL A 25 -13.95 3.43 15.54
C VAL A 25 -13.16 3.07 14.29
N LEU A 26 -11.97 2.48 14.43
CA LEU A 26 -11.16 2.02 13.32
C LEU A 26 -11.86 0.92 12.50
N LEU A 27 -12.52 0.00 13.17
CA LEU A 27 -13.26 -1.10 12.54
C LEU A 27 -14.48 -0.58 11.77
N VAL A 28 -15.23 0.35 12.35
CA VAL A 28 -16.37 1.01 11.70
C VAL A 28 -15.91 1.86 10.51
N SER A 29 -14.83 2.63 10.64
CA SER A 29 -14.31 3.43 9.54
C SER A 29 -13.89 2.57 8.34
N LYS A 30 -13.29 1.42 8.58
CA LYS A 30 -12.95 0.47 7.51
C LYS A 30 -14.18 -0.09 6.80
N PHE A 31 -15.18 -0.54 7.56
CA PHE A 31 -16.36 -1.20 7.00
C PHE A 31 -17.42 -0.26 6.43
N VAL A 32 -17.60 0.93 7.02
CA VAL A 32 -18.67 1.86 6.64
C VAL A 32 -18.18 2.92 5.66
N LEU A 33 -16.95 3.40 5.85
CA LEU A 33 -16.38 4.49 5.04
C LEU A 33 -15.39 4.00 3.98
N GLY A 34 -15.09 2.70 3.93
CA GLY A 34 -14.11 2.14 2.98
C GLY A 34 -12.70 2.69 3.16
N ILE A 35 -12.37 3.20 4.35
CA ILE A 35 -11.04 3.73 4.65
C ILE A 35 -10.09 2.56 4.88
N ASN A 36 -9.10 2.44 4.02
CA ASN A 36 -7.98 1.53 4.21
C ASN A 36 -6.73 2.33 4.60
N PHE A 37 -6.11 1.90 5.69
CA PHE A 37 -4.80 2.40 6.08
C PHE A 37 -3.93 1.23 6.51
N SER A 38 -2.66 1.29 6.15
CA SER A 38 -1.65 0.31 6.55
C SER A 38 -0.47 1.04 7.19
N LEU A 39 0.03 0.44 8.24
CA LEU A 39 1.23 0.88 8.93
C LEU A 39 2.14 -0.35 9.07
N MET A 40 3.21 -0.45 8.29
CA MET A 40 4.40 -1.27 8.49
C MET A 40 4.66 -2.47 7.56
N GLU A 41 3.72 -3.29 7.09
CA GLU A 41 4.12 -4.52 6.38
C GLU A 41 4.34 -4.30 4.87
N HIS A 42 3.50 -3.49 4.25
CA HIS A 42 3.59 -3.18 2.81
C HIS A 42 3.69 -1.67 2.52
N GLY A 43 3.97 -0.86 3.53
CA GLY A 43 4.05 0.59 3.42
C GLY A 43 3.12 1.33 4.38
N SER A 44 3.10 2.66 4.26
CA SER A 44 2.26 3.55 5.06
C SER A 44 1.40 4.39 4.13
N TYR A 45 0.09 4.12 4.10
CA TYR A 45 -0.83 4.82 3.21
C TYR A 45 -2.22 5.00 3.83
N VAL A 46 -2.96 5.94 3.26
CA VAL A 46 -4.39 6.14 3.49
C VAL A 46 -5.09 6.09 2.14
N ALA A 47 -6.12 5.28 2.02
CA ALA A 47 -6.90 5.16 0.79
C ALA A 47 -8.40 5.03 1.09
N PHE A 48 -9.24 5.59 0.21
CA PHE A 48 -10.69 5.44 0.18
C PHE A 48 -11.09 4.69 -1.10
N GLY A 49 -12.19 3.94 -1.03
CA GLY A 49 -12.70 3.17 -2.16
C GLY A 49 -11.66 2.17 -2.71
N TYR A 50 -10.82 1.65 -1.83
CA TYR A 50 -9.66 0.86 -2.18
C TYR A 50 -10.03 -0.58 -2.48
N HIS A 51 -9.67 -1.04 -3.68
CA HIS A 51 -9.74 -2.43 -4.11
C HIS A 51 -8.38 -2.88 -4.62
N GLU A 52 -7.94 -4.04 -4.21
CA GLU A 52 -6.63 -4.58 -4.56
C GLU A 52 -6.73 -6.05 -4.99
N ILE A 53 -5.95 -6.40 -5.99
CA ILE A 53 -5.74 -7.77 -6.46
C ILE A 53 -4.24 -8.04 -6.40
N ARG A 54 -3.87 -9.10 -5.70
CA ARG A 54 -2.50 -9.63 -5.65
C ARG A 54 -2.50 -11.05 -6.15
N GLY A 55 -1.61 -11.35 -7.06
CA GLY A 55 -1.43 -12.68 -7.63
C GLY A 55 0.05 -12.93 -7.94
N ASP A 56 0.36 -14.14 -8.40
CA ASP A 56 1.75 -14.56 -8.64
C ASP A 56 2.47 -13.70 -9.70
N GLU A 57 1.73 -13.16 -10.66
CA GLU A 57 2.26 -12.38 -11.80
C GLU A 57 1.52 -11.05 -11.99
N ILE A 58 0.73 -10.62 -11.01
CA ILE A 58 -0.07 -9.40 -11.10
C ILE A 58 -0.23 -8.73 -9.74
N TRP A 59 -0.10 -7.42 -9.75
CA TRP A 59 -0.52 -6.54 -8.68
C TRP A 59 -1.33 -5.39 -9.25
N ALA A 60 -2.58 -5.29 -8.85
CA ALA A 60 -3.48 -4.26 -9.35
C ALA A 60 -4.29 -3.65 -8.21
N MET A 61 -4.61 -2.37 -8.36
CA MET A 61 -5.46 -1.65 -7.41
C MET A 61 -6.26 -0.56 -8.08
N SER A 62 -7.38 -0.21 -7.48
CA SER A 62 -8.16 0.98 -7.78
C SER A 62 -8.55 1.68 -6.48
N PHE A 63 -8.74 2.99 -6.54
CA PHE A 63 -9.03 3.82 -5.38
C PHE A 63 -9.76 5.11 -5.78
N ASP A 64 -10.61 5.60 -4.89
CA ASP A 64 -11.21 6.93 -4.99
C ASP A 64 -10.24 8.00 -4.51
N SER A 65 -9.41 7.69 -3.51
CA SER A 65 -8.26 8.51 -3.12
C SER A 65 -7.15 7.65 -2.54
N PHE A 66 -5.90 8.09 -2.73
CA PHE A 66 -4.71 7.42 -2.23
C PHE A 66 -3.61 8.44 -1.88
N SER A 67 -3.04 8.31 -0.71
CA SER A 67 -1.85 9.06 -0.28
C SER A 67 -0.95 8.20 0.56
N GLY A 68 0.33 8.21 0.27
CA GLY A 68 1.35 7.45 0.96
C GLY A 68 2.06 6.45 0.06
N THR A 69 2.61 5.42 0.66
CA THR A 69 3.47 4.44 -0.02
C THR A 69 3.02 3.03 0.29
N ILE A 70 2.93 2.20 -0.73
CA ILE A 70 2.62 0.77 -0.64
C ILE A 70 3.59 -0.02 -1.51
N SER A 71 3.97 -1.21 -1.08
CA SER A 71 4.93 -2.05 -1.79
C SER A 71 4.42 -3.46 -1.98
N GLU A 72 4.87 -4.09 -3.08
CA GLU A 72 4.63 -5.49 -3.40
C GLU A 72 5.92 -6.14 -3.89
N GLN A 73 6.15 -7.39 -3.48
CA GLN A 73 7.25 -8.22 -3.97
C GLN A 73 6.76 -9.11 -5.10
N GLY A 74 7.44 -9.03 -6.24
CA GLY A 74 7.24 -9.93 -7.36
C GLY A 74 8.40 -10.93 -7.50
N THR A 75 8.11 -12.04 -8.17
CA THR A 75 9.11 -13.04 -8.53
C THR A 75 8.89 -13.44 -9.98
N PHE A 76 9.91 -13.34 -10.80
CA PHE A 76 9.85 -13.86 -12.17
C PHE A 76 9.95 -15.38 -12.16
N PRO A 77 9.08 -16.08 -12.91
CA PRO A 77 9.23 -17.51 -13.12
C PRO A 77 10.57 -17.85 -13.81
N ASP A 78 11.02 -19.08 -13.62
CA ASP A 78 12.24 -19.56 -14.30
C ASP A 78 12.07 -19.48 -15.83
N GLY A 79 13.02 -18.84 -16.49
CA GLY A 79 13.01 -18.61 -17.94
C GLY A 79 12.06 -17.49 -18.39
N ALA A 80 11.54 -16.70 -17.49
CA ALA A 80 10.72 -15.53 -17.80
C ALA A 80 11.46 -14.49 -18.62
N LYS A 81 10.71 -13.69 -19.35
CA LYS A 81 11.26 -12.58 -20.15
C LYS A 81 11.74 -11.40 -19.31
N ARG A 82 11.45 -11.40 -18.01
CA ARG A 82 11.75 -10.32 -17.05
C ARG A 82 11.16 -8.98 -17.50
N ARG A 83 9.95 -9.02 -17.94
CA ARG A 83 9.22 -7.87 -18.46
C ARG A 83 8.14 -7.45 -17.48
N LEU A 84 8.04 -6.17 -17.24
CA LEU A 84 7.01 -5.55 -16.39
C LEU A 84 6.15 -4.63 -17.24
N LEU A 85 4.87 -4.98 -17.35
CA LEU A 85 3.86 -4.17 -18.02
C LEU A 85 3.06 -3.39 -16.97
N VAL A 86 3.05 -2.07 -17.07
CA VAL A 86 2.37 -1.20 -16.10
C VAL A 86 1.33 -0.36 -16.78
N TYR A 87 0.15 -0.33 -16.19
CA TYR A 87 -0.98 0.51 -16.58
C TYR A 87 -1.42 1.33 -15.38
N SER A 88 -1.60 2.62 -15.56
CA SER A 88 -2.04 3.50 -14.51
C SER A 88 -2.86 4.67 -15.06
N GLY A 89 -3.64 5.28 -14.20
CA GLY A 89 -4.36 6.51 -14.49
C GLY A 89 -4.86 7.16 -13.23
N THR A 90 -4.87 8.49 -13.21
CA THR A 90 -5.36 9.30 -12.11
C THR A 90 -6.09 10.52 -12.66
N GLU A 91 -7.13 10.99 -11.97
CA GLU A 91 -7.78 12.26 -12.32
C GLU A 91 -6.99 13.46 -11.77
N ASN A 92 -6.40 13.32 -10.59
CA ASN A 92 -5.59 14.35 -9.94
C ASN A 92 -4.52 13.71 -9.06
N GLY A 93 -3.52 14.51 -8.67
CA GLY A 93 -2.41 14.10 -7.82
C GLY A 93 -1.27 13.48 -8.62
N GLU A 94 -0.26 13.06 -7.90
CA GLU A 94 0.94 12.46 -8.47
C GLU A 94 1.06 11.00 -8.02
N LEU A 95 1.30 10.12 -8.97
CA LEU A 95 1.55 8.71 -8.74
C LEU A 95 2.92 8.35 -9.31
N GLU A 96 3.73 7.71 -8.52
CA GLU A 96 5.09 7.31 -8.86
C GLU A 96 5.33 5.85 -8.50
N MET A 97 6.06 5.16 -9.33
CA MET A 97 6.45 3.77 -9.12
C MET A 97 7.97 3.66 -9.05
N GLU A 98 8.49 3.05 -8.00
CA GLU A 98 9.88 2.60 -7.91
C GLU A 98 9.93 1.08 -8.14
N VAL A 99 10.88 0.63 -8.93
CA VAL A 99 11.20 -0.80 -9.11
C VAL A 99 12.61 -1.03 -8.58
N ASP A 100 12.70 -1.88 -7.57
CA ASP A 100 13.96 -2.29 -6.92
C ASP A 100 14.28 -3.75 -7.27
N CYS A 101 15.38 -3.96 -7.98
CA CYS A 101 15.88 -5.27 -8.39
C CYS A 101 17.14 -5.69 -7.61
N GLY A 102 17.38 -5.08 -6.44
CA GLY A 102 18.51 -5.34 -5.57
C GLY A 102 19.76 -4.53 -5.93
N GLU A 103 20.27 -4.61 -7.14
CA GLU A 103 21.42 -3.83 -7.61
C GLU A 103 21.02 -2.47 -8.18
N GLU A 104 19.84 -2.38 -8.75
CA GLU A 104 19.33 -1.17 -9.40
C GLU A 104 17.94 -0.80 -8.85
N LYS A 105 17.76 0.51 -8.64
CA LYS A 105 16.51 1.15 -8.34
C LYS A 105 16.17 2.17 -9.40
N ASN A 106 15.01 2.03 -10.00
CA ASN A 106 14.52 2.96 -11.01
C ASN A 106 13.14 3.48 -10.64
N THR A 107 12.96 4.77 -10.81
CA THR A 107 11.70 5.47 -10.49
C THR A 107 11.03 5.95 -11.77
N TYR A 108 9.73 5.75 -11.86
CA TYR A 108 8.92 6.05 -13.02
C TYR A 108 7.69 6.87 -12.61
N PRO A 109 7.52 8.08 -13.13
CA PRO A 109 6.28 8.82 -12.96
C PRO A 109 5.15 8.13 -13.73
N LEU A 110 4.00 7.98 -13.09
CA LEU A 110 2.82 7.33 -13.66
C LEU A 110 1.84 8.42 -14.13
N ASP A 111 2.00 8.86 -15.36
CA ASP A 111 1.25 9.95 -15.98
C ASP A 111 0.07 9.49 -16.87
N GLY A 112 -0.42 8.27 -16.63
CA GLY A 112 -1.50 7.65 -17.41
C GLY A 112 -1.04 6.95 -18.67
N ARG A 113 0.26 6.86 -18.93
CA ARG A 113 0.81 6.06 -20.01
C ARG A 113 1.06 4.62 -19.54
N SER A 114 0.94 3.69 -20.48
CA SER A 114 1.43 2.34 -20.24
C SER A 114 2.95 2.31 -20.32
N LEU A 115 3.58 1.59 -19.38
CA LEU A 115 5.02 1.34 -19.40
C LEU A 115 5.27 -0.12 -19.74
N ASP A 116 6.31 -0.36 -20.49
CA ASP A 116 6.81 -1.67 -20.89
C ASP A 116 8.30 -1.70 -20.56
N LEU A 117 8.62 -2.30 -19.43
CA LEU A 117 9.94 -2.23 -18.82
C LEU A 117 10.61 -3.58 -18.90
N GLN A 118 11.85 -3.57 -19.37
CA GLN A 118 12.75 -4.71 -19.25
C GLN A 118 13.50 -4.59 -17.92
N ILE A 119 13.31 -5.57 -17.04
CA ILE A 119 13.93 -5.57 -15.72
C ILE A 119 15.33 -6.17 -15.80
N PRO A 120 16.38 -5.42 -15.44
CA PRO A 120 17.77 -5.88 -15.51
C PRO A 120 18.11 -6.91 -14.43
N GLY A 121 19.29 -7.54 -14.58
CA GLY A 121 19.86 -8.47 -13.62
C GLY A 121 19.35 -9.91 -13.73
N ASP A 122 19.88 -10.78 -12.89
CA ASP A 122 19.55 -12.20 -12.86
C ASP A 122 18.74 -12.61 -11.63
N GLU A 123 18.60 -11.70 -10.64
CA GLU A 123 17.81 -11.93 -9.44
C GLU A 123 16.33 -12.11 -9.81
N PRO A 124 15.69 -13.23 -9.45
CA PRO A 124 14.31 -13.47 -9.82
C PRO A 124 13.34 -12.56 -9.06
N ARG A 125 13.73 -12.03 -7.90
CA ARG A 125 12.90 -11.19 -7.05
C ARG A 125 13.11 -9.71 -7.34
N PHE A 126 12.02 -8.97 -7.28
CA PHE A 126 12.01 -7.51 -7.35
C PHE A 126 10.93 -6.96 -6.41
N THR A 127 11.03 -5.69 -6.09
CA THR A 127 10.00 -4.98 -5.30
C THR A 127 9.48 -3.80 -6.11
N ILE A 128 8.17 -3.70 -6.20
CA ILE A 128 7.49 -2.51 -6.71
C ILE A 128 7.02 -1.70 -5.52
N THR A 129 7.37 -0.43 -5.50
CA THR A 129 6.87 0.53 -4.51
C THR A 129 6.07 1.61 -5.23
N LEU A 130 4.81 1.77 -4.86
CA LEU A 130 3.92 2.80 -5.38
C LEU A 130 3.79 3.92 -4.35
N THR A 131 4.06 5.14 -4.76
CA THR A 131 3.92 6.35 -3.94
C THR A 131 2.89 7.27 -4.57
N GLY A 132 1.88 7.66 -3.78
CA GLY A 132 0.84 8.59 -4.20
C GLY A 132 0.85 9.85 -3.34
N THR A 133 0.70 11.01 -3.99
CA THR A 133 0.55 12.30 -3.32
C THR A 133 -0.77 12.91 -3.74
N GLU A 134 -1.73 12.94 -2.80
CA GLU A 134 -3.08 13.51 -3.00
C GLU A 134 -3.78 12.98 -4.26
N VAL A 135 -3.63 11.69 -4.55
CA VAL A 135 -4.20 11.08 -5.75
C VAL A 135 -5.70 10.91 -5.59
N LEU A 136 -6.46 11.32 -6.59
CA LEU A 136 -7.91 11.15 -6.67
C LEU A 136 -8.27 10.29 -7.88
N SER A 137 -9.27 9.41 -7.69
CA SER A 137 -9.85 8.54 -8.72
C SER A 137 -8.80 7.90 -9.60
N GLY A 138 -8.17 6.84 -9.09
CA GLY A 138 -7.05 6.25 -9.80
C GLY A 138 -7.07 4.73 -9.85
N TYR A 139 -6.24 4.22 -10.73
CA TYR A 139 -5.93 2.80 -10.83
C TYR A 139 -4.44 2.59 -11.15
N PHE A 140 -3.98 1.45 -10.74
CA PHE A 140 -2.64 0.95 -11.04
C PHE A 140 -2.72 -0.56 -11.31
N SER A 141 -1.99 -1.04 -12.28
CA SER A 141 -1.82 -2.47 -12.55
C SER A 141 -0.41 -2.73 -13.06
N ALA A 142 0.27 -3.66 -12.44
CA ALA A 142 1.55 -4.19 -12.87
C ALA A 142 1.41 -5.69 -13.13
N VAL A 143 1.85 -6.13 -14.30
CA VAL A 143 1.88 -7.55 -14.71
C VAL A 143 3.30 -7.87 -15.12
N TRP A 144 3.83 -9.01 -14.65
CA TRP A 144 5.19 -9.43 -14.98
C TRP A 144 5.23 -10.84 -15.58
N GLU A 145 6.13 -11.02 -16.55
CA GLU A 145 6.31 -12.24 -17.32
C GLU A 145 7.79 -12.55 -17.64
#